data_e3583f658129a1c1dc8559be58bce8e6
#
_entry.id   e3583f658129a1c1dc8559be58bce8e6
#
_cell.length_a   1.000
_cell.length_b   1.000
_cell.length_c   1.000
_cell.angle_alpha   90.00
_cell.angle_beta   90.00
_cell.angle_gamma   90.00
#
_symmetry.space_group_name_H-M   'P 1'
#
loop_
_entity.id
_entity.type
_entity.pdbx_description
1 polymer ?
#
loop_
_entity_poly.entity_id
_entity_poly.type
_entity_poly.pdbx_seq_one_letter_code
_entity_poly.pdbx_strand_id
1 'polypeptide(L)'
;MDIWLLRHAAAEERSASGRDEDRELTADGAKRARAVARGLATLNSGIGLVVSSPYRRARQTADPAVEALGLSRKFRESRALEPASDPAEILAEIEGEEAEGVLLVGHQPHLGVLLGQLVAGGHVEIPLKKASLARVVLEGRGKGTLRAILPARVLEELGRARG
;
A
#
# COMPACT_ATOMS: atom_id res chain seq x y z
N MET A 1 11.22 -9.63 -7.57
CA MET A 1 10.83 -8.62 -6.56
C MET A 1 9.35 -8.72 -6.26
N ASP A 2 8.96 -8.66 -5.01
CA ASP A 2 7.55 -8.65 -4.59
C ASP A 2 7.03 -7.23 -4.47
N ILE A 3 5.89 -6.93 -5.11
CA ILE A 3 5.19 -5.66 -4.95
C ILE A 3 3.95 -5.89 -4.10
N TRP A 4 3.88 -5.15 -3.00
CA TRP A 4 2.76 -5.13 -2.09
C TRP A 4 2.03 -3.81 -2.21
N LEU A 5 0.73 -3.85 -2.48
CA LEU A 5 -0.12 -2.67 -2.66
C LEU A 5 -1.10 -2.56 -1.52
N LEU A 6 -0.98 -1.53 -0.69
CA LEU A 6 -1.87 -1.26 0.43
C LEU A 6 -2.67 0.01 0.17
N ARG A 7 -3.99 -0.12 0.03
CA ARG A 7 -4.85 1.06 -0.04
C ARG A 7 -5.01 1.66 1.36
N HIS A 8 -4.95 3.01 1.44
CA HIS A 8 -5.19 3.70 2.71
C HIS A 8 -6.49 3.28 3.40
N ALA A 9 -6.52 3.35 4.73
CA ALA A 9 -7.69 3.05 5.56
C ALA A 9 -8.78 4.13 5.43
N ALA A 10 -9.89 3.98 6.16
CA ALA A 10 -10.99 4.94 6.11
C ALA A 10 -10.53 6.33 6.56
N ALA A 11 -10.84 7.34 5.76
CA ALA A 11 -10.49 8.74 5.99
C ALA A 11 -11.74 9.61 6.11
N GLU A 12 -11.59 10.75 6.76
CA GLU A 12 -12.62 11.78 6.87
C GLU A 12 -13.04 12.26 5.48
N GLU A 13 -14.28 12.67 5.31
CA GLU A 13 -14.78 13.19 4.04
C GLU A 13 -14.17 14.54 3.68
N ARG A 14 -13.80 15.32 4.67
CA ARG A 14 -13.22 16.66 4.52
C ARG A 14 -12.05 16.85 5.47
N SER A 15 -11.12 17.73 5.10
CA SER A 15 -10.07 18.22 5.97
C SER A 15 -10.42 19.59 6.55
N ALA A 16 -9.75 19.98 7.62
CA ALA A 16 -9.89 21.34 8.18
C ALA A 16 -9.43 22.43 7.20
N SER A 17 -8.46 22.15 6.32
CA SER A 17 -7.97 23.05 5.29
C SER A 17 -8.85 23.09 4.03
N GLY A 18 -9.79 22.16 3.89
CA GLY A 18 -10.58 21.98 2.66
C GLY A 18 -9.85 21.24 1.53
N ARG A 19 -8.54 20.96 1.67
CA ARG A 19 -7.74 20.26 0.64
C ARG A 19 -7.82 18.76 0.81
N ASP A 20 -7.89 18.01 -0.30
CA ASP A 20 -8.01 16.55 -0.28
C ASP A 20 -6.76 15.85 0.29
N GLU A 21 -5.59 16.40 0.02
CA GLU A 21 -4.33 15.84 0.54
C GLU A 21 -4.24 15.86 2.07
N ASP A 22 -4.93 16.80 2.74
CA ASP A 22 -4.90 16.97 4.19
C ASP A 22 -5.96 16.13 4.94
N ARG A 23 -6.79 15.37 4.22
CA ARG A 23 -7.79 14.50 4.86
C ARG A 23 -7.11 13.42 5.70
N GLU A 24 -7.44 13.38 6.97
CA GLU A 24 -6.92 12.40 7.93
C GLU A 24 -7.73 11.10 7.92
N LEU A 25 -7.16 10.05 8.49
CA LEU A 25 -7.93 8.86 8.82
C LEU A 25 -8.99 9.18 9.88
N THR A 26 -10.14 8.52 9.77
CA THR A 26 -11.09 8.47 10.88
C THR A 26 -10.47 7.70 12.06
N ALA A 27 -11.04 7.85 13.28
CA ALA A 27 -10.60 7.08 14.44
C ALA A 27 -10.63 5.55 14.17
N ASP A 28 -11.69 5.06 13.51
CA ASP A 28 -11.80 3.66 13.10
C ASP A 28 -10.78 3.30 12.01
N GLY A 29 -10.54 4.21 11.06
CA GLY A 29 -9.49 4.04 10.04
C GLY A 29 -8.11 3.89 10.65
N ALA A 30 -7.76 4.74 11.61
CA ALA A 30 -6.48 4.67 12.31
C ALA A 30 -6.32 3.39 13.14
N LYS A 31 -7.40 2.94 13.82
CA LYS A 31 -7.42 1.67 14.54
C LYS A 31 -7.22 0.49 13.58
N ARG A 32 -7.90 0.50 12.44
CA ARG A 32 -7.78 -0.52 11.40
C ARG A 32 -6.38 -0.55 10.78
N ALA A 33 -5.79 0.61 10.47
CA ALA A 33 -4.42 0.70 9.95
C ALA A 33 -3.41 0.01 10.88
N ARG A 34 -3.49 0.25 12.19
CA ARG A 34 -2.65 -0.44 13.19
C ARG A 34 -2.89 -1.95 13.22
N ALA A 35 -4.15 -2.40 13.14
CA ALA A 35 -4.47 -3.82 13.15
C ALA A 35 -3.97 -4.53 11.89
N VAL A 36 -4.13 -3.91 10.71
CA VAL A 36 -3.62 -4.38 9.42
C VAL A 36 -2.09 -4.45 9.43
N ALA A 37 -1.41 -3.44 9.99
CA ALA A 37 0.04 -3.41 10.12
C ALA A 37 0.59 -4.59 10.94
N ARG A 38 -0.06 -4.93 12.06
CA ARG A 38 0.28 -6.13 12.84
C ARG A 38 0.11 -7.41 12.03
N GLY A 39 -1.00 -7.53 11.28
CA GLY A 39 -1.22 -8.67 10.40
C GLY A 39 -0.19 -8.77 9.29
N LEU A 40 0.18 -7.65 8.68
CA LEU A 40 1.22 -7.58 7.65
C LEU A 40 2.56 -8.10 8.19
N ALA A 41 2.94 -7.71 9.40
CA ALA A 41 4.18 -8.17 10.04
C ALA A 41 4.22 -9.69 10.29
N THR A 42 3.04 -10.37 10.32
CA THR A 42 3.00 -11.84 10.48
C THR A 42 3.23 -12.61 9.19
N LEU A 43 3.12 -11.95 8.02
CA LEU A 43 3.15 -12.63 6.73
C LEU A 43 4.56 -13.06 6.27
N ASN A 44 5.62 -12.75 7.03
CA ASN A 44 7.01 -12.96 6.58
C ASN A 44 7.20 -12.47 5.13
N SER A 45 6.83 -11.21 4.90
CA SER A 45 6.56 -10.65 3.57
C SER A 45 7.82 -10.39 2.73
N GLY A 46 9.02 -10.39 3.32
CA GLY A 46 10.26 -9.95 2.64
C GLY A 46 10.26 -8.45 2.27
N ILE A 47 9.32 -7.66 2.80
CA ILE A 47 9.27 -6.21 2.54
C ILE A 47 10.51 -5.56 3.15
N GLY A 48 11.32 -4.93 2.30
CA GLY A 48 12.54 -4.21 2.69
C GLY A 48 12.46 -2.69 2.44
N LEU A 49 11.39 -2.21 1.79
CA LEU A 49 11.17 -0.79 1.50
C LEU A 49 9.68 -0.48 1.60
N VAL A 50 9.34 0.67 2.20
CA VAL A 50 7.97 1.21 2.19
C VAL A 50 7.98 2.55 1.47
N VAL A 51 7.12 2.71 0.46
CA VAL A 51 6.89 3.97 -0.25
C VAL A 51 5.43 4.37 -0.10
N SER A 52 5.15 5.58 0.34
CA SER A 52 3.80 6.08 0.55
C SER A 52 3.51 7.32 -0.29
N SER A 53 2.26 7.45 -0.74
CA SER A 53 1.75 8.75 -1.15
C SER A 53 1.95 9.78 -0.04
N PRO A 54 2.28 11.06 -0.34
CA PRO A 54 2.41 12.12 0.64
C PRO A 54 1.08 12.55 1.26
N TYR A 55 -0.06 12.13 0.70
CA TYR A 55 -1.38 12.45 1.23
C TYR A 55 -1.55 11.89 2.64
N ARG A 56 -2.06 12.72 3.55
CA ARG A 56 -2.09 12.46 4.99
C ARG A 56 -2.69 11.09 5.35
N ARG A 57 -3.82 10.70 4.76
CA ARG A 57 -4.47 9.39 4.98
C ARG A 57 -3.61 8.19 4.58
N ALA A 58 -2.81 8.32 3.50
CA ALA A 58 -1.89 7.26 3.07
C ALA A 58 -0.71 7.18 4.03
N ARG A 59 -0.13 8.31 4.42
CA ARG A 59 0.95 8.41 5.38
C ARG A 59 0.55 7.81 6.74
N GLN A 60 -0.61 8.20 7.27
CA GLN A 60 -1.14 7.65 8.53
C GLN A 60 -1.45 6.14 8.47
N THR A 61 -1.64 5.60 7.26
CA THR A 61 -1.78 4.15 7.05
C THR A 61 -0.41 3.47 6.97
N ALA A 62 0.58 4.13 6.37
CA ALA A 62 1.94 3.61 6.22
C ALA A 62 2.72 3.58 7.55
N ASP A 63 2.58 4.62 8.38
CA ASP A 63 3.35 4.76 9.62
C ASP A 63 3.30 3.52 10.54
N PRO A 64 2.13 2.96 10.89
CA PRO A 64 2.08 1.74 11.69
C PRO A 64 2.67 0.52 10.97
N ALA A 65 2.63 0.46 9.63
CA ALA A 65 3.26 -0.62 8.88
C ALA A 65 4.79 -0.50 8.92
N VAL A 66 5.33 0.71 8.79
CA VAL A 66 6.76 1.01 8.92
C VAL A 66 7.27 0.62 10.31
N GLU A 67 6.51 0.94 11.36
CA GLU A 67 6.83 0.58 12.74
C GLU A 67 6.81 -0.94 12.93
N ALA A 68 5.72 -1.61 12.53
CA ALA A 68 5.54 -3.04 12.70
C ALA A 68 6.55 -3.90 11.92
N LEU A 69 7.06 -3.39 10.79
CA LEU A 69 8.10 -4.02 9.97
C LEU A 69 9.53 -3.61 10.38
N GLY A 70 9.70 -2.64 11.28
CA GLY A 70 11.03 -2.13 11.67
C GLY A 70 11.76 -1.36 10.57
N LEU A 71 11.04 -0.73 9.64
CA LEU A 71 11.58 -0.13 8.41
C LEU A 71 11.70 1.40 8.46
N SER A 72 11.88 2.02 9.64
CA SER A 72 11.95 3.49 9.76
C SER A 72 13.02 4.15 8.89
N ARG A 73 14.13 3.46 8.61
CA ARG A 73 15.22 3.93 7.74
C ARG A 73 15.04 3.53 6.27
N LYS A 74 14.02 2.76 5.96
CA LYS A 74 13.66 2.25 4.64
C LYS A 74 12.24 2.68 4.30
N PHE A 75 11.91 3.92 4.63
CA PHE A 75 10.65 4.58 4.31
C PHE A 75 10.91 5.87 3.53
N ARG A 76 10.10 6.11 2.50
CA ARG A 76 10.04 7.39 1.79
C ARG A 76 8.66 7.69 1.27
N GLU A 77 8.42 8.96 0.97
CA GLU A 77 7.23 9.41 0.25
C GLU A 77 7.54 9.53 -1.24
N SER A 78 6.51 9.34 -2.08
CA SER A 78 6.58 9.59 -3.51
C SER A 78 5.26 10.17 -4.02
N ARG A 79 5.38 11.23 -4.82
CA ARG A 79 4.26 11.84 -5.54
C ARG A 79 3.71 10.92 -6.63
N ALA A 80 4.50 10.00 -7.14
CA ALA A 80 4.06 8.98 -8.08
C ALA A 80 2.97 8.04 -7.52
N LEU A 81 2.67 8.12 -6.21
CA LEU A 81 1.56 7.42 -5.56
C LEU A 81 0.36 8.33 -5.26
N GLU A 82 0.35 9.58 -5.71
CA GLU A 82 -0.82 10.46 -5.60
C GLU A 82 -2.00 9.92 -6.44
N PRO A 83 -3.25 10.26 -6.10
CA PRO A 83 -4.43 9.65 -6.75
C PRO A 83 -4.50 9.85 -8.27
N ALA A 84 -3.93 10.94 -8.78
CA ALA A 84 -3.96 11.31 -10.20
C ALA A 84 -2.65 11.05 -10.97
N SER A 85 -1.62 10.49 -10.31
CA SER A 85 -0.34 10.19 -10.96
C SER A 85 -0.45 9.01 -11.92
N ASP A 86 0.47 8.93 -12.87
CA ASP A 86 0.60 7.78 -13.75
C ASP A 86 1.25 6.61 -12.97
N PRO A 87 0.61 5.43 -12.93
CA PRO A 87 1.21 4.25 -12.29
C PRO A 87 2.58 3.84 -12.86
N ALA A 88 2.92 4.22 -14.08
CA ALA A 88 4.24 3.96 -14.65
C ALA A 88 5.37 4.71 -13.90
N GLU A 89 5.06 5.87 -13.31
CA GLU A 89 6.05 6.66 -12.57
C GLU A 89 6.57 5.91 -11.35
N ILE A 90 5.69 5.31 -10.53
CA ILE A 90 6.13 4.57 -9.35
C ILE A 90 6.90 3.30 -9.73
N LEU A 91 6.54 2.65 -10.83
CA LEU A 91 7.30 1.49 -11.32
C LEU A 91 8.72 1.87 -11.72
N ALA A 92 8.88 3.01 -12.39
CA ALA A 92 10.20 3.54 -12.75
C ALA A 92 11.03 3.93 -11.51
N GLU A 93 10.39 4.50 -10.48
CA GLU A 93 11.06 4.87 -9.23
C GLU A 93 11.59 3.68 -8.42
N ILE A 94 10.91 2.54 -8.48
CA ILE A 94 11.31 1.33 -7.74
C ILE A 94 12.11 0.35 -8.60
N GLU A 95 12.29 0.65 -9.90
CA GLU A 95 13.16 -0.14 -10.77
C GLU A 95 14.61 -0.03 -10.28
N GLY A 96 15.23 -1.17 -10.01
CA GLY A 96 16.61 -1.23 -9.50
C GLY A 96 16.75 -1.16 -7.97
N GLU A 97 15.65 -1.09 -7.22
CA GLU A 97 15.73 -1.26 -5.77
C GLU A 97 16.22 -2.67 -5.42
N GLU A 98 17.15 -2.75 -4.48
CA GLU A 98 17.73 -4.03 -4.04
C GLU A 98 16.83 -4.80 -3.06
N ALA A 99 15.69 -4.21 -2.66
CA ALA A 99 14.75 -4.82 -1.74
C ALA A 99 14.07 -6.04 -2.37
N GLU A 100 13.95 -7.15 -1.64
CA GLU A 100 13.19 -8.33 -2.07
C GLU A 100 11.72 -8.02 -2.28
N GLY A 101 11.16 -7.15 -1.43
CA GLY A 101 9.79 -6.68 -1.52
C GLY A 101 9.65 -5.19 -1.22
N VAL A 102 8.73 -4.54 -1.91
CA VAL A 102 8.37 -3.12 -1.75
C VAL A 102 6.90 -3.00 -1.39
N LEU A 103 6.58 -2.29 -0.31
CA LEU A 103 5.22 -1.92 0.05
C LEU A 103 4.90 -0.53 -0.48
N LEU A 104 3.91 -0.44 -1.35
CA LEU A 104 3.37 0.80 -1.90
C LEU A 104 2.04 1.13 -1.21
N VAL A 105 1.96 2.29 -0.57
CA VAL A 105 0.75 2.74 0.14
C VAL A 105 0.13 3.93 -0.60
N GLY A 106 -1.11 3.77 -1.06
CA GLY A 106 -1.74 4.77 -1.93
C GLY A 106 -3.26 4.70 -1.96
N HIS A 107 -3.82 5.03 -3.11
CA HIS A 107 -5.22 5.37 -3.33
C HIS A 107 -5.86 4.55 -4.45
N GLN A 108 -7.21 4.49 -4.48
CA GLN A 108 -7.98 4.17 -5.67
C GLN A 108 -8.32 5.46 -6.44
N PRO A 109 -8.37 5.42 -7.79
CA PRO A 109 -8.19 4.23 -8.66
C PRO A 109 -6.72 3.86 -8.94
N HIS A 110 -5.75 4.70 -8.61
CA HIS A 110 -4.34 4.56 -8.96
C HIS A 110 -3.76 3.15 -8.67
N LEU A 111 -3.91 2.64 -7.43
CA LEU A 111 -3.41 1.28 -7.10
C LEU A 111 -4.15 0.17 -7.85
N GLY A 112 -5.43 0.37 -8.17
CA GLY A 112 -6.19 -0.62 -8.94
C GLY A 112 -5.74 -0.69 -10.40
N VAL A 113 -5.43 0.45 -11.01
CA VAL A 113 -4.84 0.54 -12.35
C VAL A 113 -3.43 -0.05 -12.36
N LEU A 114 -2.60 0.32 -11.38
CA LEU A 114 -1.26 -0.26 -11.21
C LEU A 114 -1.31 -1.80 -11.11
N LEU A 115 -2.21 -2.33 -10.28
CA LEU A 115 -2.40 -3.76 -10.14
C LEU A 115 -2.80 -4.41 -11.46
N GLY A 116 -3.73 -3.81 -12.20
CA GLY A 116 -4.15 -4.28 -13.52
C GLY A 116 -3.01 -4.28 -14.54
N GLN A 117 -2.19 -3.22 -14.56
CA GLN A 117 -1.00 -3.14 -15.42
C GLN A 117 0.01 -4.26 -15.10
N LEU A 118 0.29 -4.47 -13.82
CA LEU A 118 1.25 -5.49 -13.37
C LEU A 118 0.82 -6.92 -13.75
N VAL A 119 -0.48 -7.25 -13.66
CA VAL A 119 -0.94 -8.65 -13.85
C VAL A 119 -1.52 -8.93 -15.22
N ALA A 120 -2.12 -7.93 -15.86
CA ALA A 120 -2.80 -8.09 -17.15
C ALA A 120 -2.09 -7.37 -18.32
N GLY A 121 -1.15 -6.50 -18.03
CA GLY A 121 -0.39 -5.75 -19.05
C GLY A 121 -1.26 -4.76 -19.84
N GLY A 122 -2.40 -4.32 -19.31
CA GLY A 122 -3.37 -3.48 -20.02
C GLY A 122 -4.23 -2.62 -19.11
N HIS A 123 -5.24 -2.00 -19.71
CA HIS A 123 -6.14 -1.04 -19.06
C HIS A 123 -7.25 -1.73 -18.21
N VAL A 124 -6.85 -2.63 -17.33
CA VAL A 124 -7.78 -3.29 -16.41
C VAL A 124 -7.59 -2.67 -15.03
N GLU A 125 -8.67 -2.18 -14.42
CA GLU A 125 -8.65 -1.76 -13.03
C GLU A 125 -9.08 -2.92 -12.13
N ILE A 126 -8.25 -3.29 -11.16
CA ILE A 126 -8.57 -4.27 -10.11
C ILE A 126 -8.75 -3.50 -8.80
N PRO A 127 -10.01 -3.22 -8.39
CA PRO A 127 -10.25 -2.34 -7.26
C PRO A 127 -9.85 -2.97 -5.92
N LEU A 128 -9.11 -2.23 -5.11
CA LEU A 128 -8.78 -2.59 -3.75
C LEU A 128 -9.72 -1.87 -2.77
N LYS A 129 -10.27 -2.59 -1.79
CA LYS A 129 -11.04 -2.00 -0.69
C LYS A 129 -10.11 -1.26 0.28
N LYS A 130 -10.64 -0.29 1.05
CA LYS A 130 -9.87 0.44 2.08
C LYS A 130 -9.15 -0.52 3.02
N ALA A 131 -7.86 -0.26 3.27
CA ALA A 131 -6.98 -1.09 4.08
C ALA A 131 -6.80 -2.54 3.62
N SER A 132 -7.16 -2.88 2.37
CA SER A 132 -6.80 -4.18 1.78
C SER A 132 -5.42 -4.13 1.13
N LEU A 133 -4.81 -5.30 1.08
CA LEU A 133 -3.46 -5.55 0.59
C LEU A 133 -3.52 -6.46 -0.64
N ALA A 134 -2.78 -6.14 -1.69
CA ALA A 134 -2.51 -7.07 -2.79
C ALA A 134 -1.02 -7.39 -2.85
N ARG A 135 -0.68 -8.62 -3.28
CA ARG A 135 0.70 -9.06 -3.53
C ARG A 135 0.85 -9.51 -4.95
N VAL A 136 1.83 -8.94 -5.64
CA VAL A 136 2.25 -9.31 -7.00
C VAL A 136 3.72 -9.70 -6.96
N VAL A 137 4.08 -10.82 -7.56
CA VAL A 137 5.48 -11.23 -7.75
C VAL A 137 5.89 -10.91 -9.16
N LEU A 138 6.92 -10.07 -9.32
CA LEU A 138 7.50 -9.76 -10.63
C LEU A 138 8.54 -10.83 -10.99
N GLU A 139 8.30 -11.52 -12.09
CA GLU A 139 9.21 -12.50 -12.69
C GLU A 139 9.90 -11.85 -13.89
N GLY A 140 11.04 -11.20 -13.67
CA GLY A 140 11.78 -10.49 -14.72
C GLY A 140 11.16 -9.13 -15.11
N ARG A 141 11.48 -8.66 -16.34
CA ARG A 141 10.91 -7.43 -16.89
C ARG A 141 9.56 -7.73 -17.53
N GLY A 142 8.46 -7.27 -16.94
CA GLY A 142 7.15 -7.32 -17.60
C GLY A 142 5.99 -7.70 -16.68
N LYS A 143 5.38 -8.86 -16.89
CA LYS A 143 4.16 -9.27 -16.20
C LYS A 143 4.44 -9.83 -14.81
N GLY A 144 3.66 -9.38 -13.84
CA GLY A 144 3.65 -9.93 -12.51
C GLY A 144 2.58 -11.02 -12.35
N THR A 145 2.80 -11.91 -11.40
CA THR A 145 1.81 -12.89 -10.98
C THR A 145 1.11 -12.40 -9.71
N LEU A 146 -0.21 -12.21 -9.78
CA LEU A 146 -1.03 -11.92 -8.60
C LEU A 146 -1.01 -13.13 -7.66
N ARG A 147 -0.51 -12.97 -6.45
CA ARG A 147 -0.42 -14.03 -5.43
C ARG A 147 -1.53 -13.97 -4.41
N ALA A 148 -1.97 -12.77 -4.05
CA ALA A 148 -3.03 -12.60 -3.07
C ALA A 148 -3.71 -11.22 -3.19
N ILE A 149 -4.99 -11.18 -2.82
CA ILE A 149 -5.70 -9.98 -2.39
C ILE A 149 -6.28 -10.28 -1.02
N LEU A 150 -5.77 -9.62 0.00
CA LEU A 150 -6.15 -9.82 1.39
C LEU A 150 -7.02 -8.66 1.86
N PRO A 151 -8.31 -8.88 2.15
CA PRO A 151 -9.16 -7.90 2.80
C PRO A 151 -8.61 -7.50 4.17
N ALA A 152 -8.87 -6.26 4.61
CA ALA A 152 -8.44 -5.77 5.92
C ALA A 152 -8.78 -6.73 7.07
N ARG A 153 -9.97 -7.32 7.05
CA ARG A 153 -10.42 -8.29 8.07
C ARG A 153 -9.47 -9.48 8.22
N VAL A 154 -8.98 -10.02 7.12
CA VAL A 154 -8.03 -11.16 7.15
C VAL A 154 -6.72 -10.76 7.83
N LEU A 155 -6.20 -9.58 7.47
CA LEU A 155 -4.98 -9.05 8.11
C LEU A 155 -5.19 -8.74 9.59
N GLU A 156 -6.36 -8.20 9.97
CA GLU A 156 -6.73 -7.97 11.37
C GLU A 156 -6.76 -9.27 12.18
N GLU A 157 -7.32 -10.35 11.61
CA GLU A 157 -7.37 -11.67 12.24
C GLU A 157 -5.97 -12.27 12.42
N LEU A 158 -5.11 -12.17 11.39
CA LEU A 158 -3.71 -12.62 11.47
C LEU A 158 -2.93 -11.87 12.57
N GLY A 159 -3.15 -10.55 12.69
CA GLY A 159 -2.51 -9.74 13.72
C GLY A 159 -2.97 -10.05 15.15
N ARG A 160 -4.20 -10.58 15.33
CA ARG A 160 -4.72 -11.02 16.64
C ARG A 160 -4.20 -12.40 17.05
N ALA A 161 -3.97 -13.28 16.10
CA ALA A 161 -3.55 -14.66 16.38
C ALA A 161 -2.13 -14.77 16.97
N ARG A 162 -1.33 -13.69 16.93
CA ARG A 162 0.05 -13.64 17.47
C ARG A 162 0.21 -12.72 18.69
N GLY A 163 -0.82 -12.08 19.15
CA GLY A 163 -0.84 -11.28 20.39
C GLY A 163 -1.53 -12.03 21.50
#